data_85a9add75de5d99f39b7a328366e4f54
#
_entry.id   85a9add75de5d99f39b7a328366e4f54
#
_cell.length_a   1.000
_cell.length_b   1.000
_cell.length_c   1.000
_cell.angle_alpha   90.00
_cell.angle_beta   90.00
_cell.angle_gamma   90.00
#
_symmetry.space_group_name_H-M   'P 1'
#
loop_
_entity.id
_entity.type
_entity.pdbx_description
1 polymer ?
#
loop_
_entity_poly.entity_id
_entity_poly.type
_entity_poly.pdbx_seq_one_letter_code
_entity_poly.pdbx_strand_id
1 'polypeptide(L)'
;MFALTTNMVKEDHAMALTPTPNDKFTFGLWTIGWNAQDPFGSATRAHLDAVEALRTLSELGAYGMTFHDDDLFPFEATEAERRAAIDALKKACDETGMVIPMITTNTFSHPVFKDGGVTSNDRAVRRFTYRKILRNIDLAAELGAKTFVMWGGREGAEYDFSKDVRVALERYREAANTFGQYVIDKGYDIKFALEPKPNEPRGDILLPTIGHAMAFINTLDHPEMVGLNPEVGHEQMAGLNFTAGIAQALDHGKLFHIDLNGQRGIKYDQDLVFGHGDLHNAFSLVDLLENGGPNGGRAYEGPRHFDYKPSRTEDIDGVWESAKANMQMYLLLKERAKAFRADPEVQEAIKATRQHELAQPTLAKGEPTADLIADASAYEDFEPQEYYNGKGFGFVRLQQLATEHLLGARG
;
A
#
# COMPACT_ATOMS: atom_id res chain seq x y z
N MET A 1 36.04 -29.65 -6.08
CA MET A 1 35.40 -28.68 -6.99
C MET A 1 33.90 -28.51 -6.71
N PHE A 2 33.17 -29.60 -6.40
CA PHE A 2 31.73 -29.50 -6.06
C PHE A 2 31.40 -28.75 -4.75
N ALA A 3 32.27 -28.78 -3.74
CA ALA A 3 32.02 -28.12 -2.46
C ALA A 3 32.15 -26.58 -2.51
N LEU A 4 33.02 -26.06 -3.37
CA LEU A 4 33.24 -24.63 -3.53
C LEU A 4 32.08 -23.94 -4.30
N THR A 5 31.57 -24.63 -5.32
CA THR A 5 30.39 -24.11 -6.08
C THR A 5 29.10 -24.09 -5.24
N THR A 6 28.90 -25.09 -4.37
CA THR A 6 27.72 -25.16 -3.50
C THR A 6 27.75 -24.08 -2.41
N ASN A 7 28.91 -23.72 -1.91
CA ASN A 7 29.04 -22.65 -0.92
C ASN A 7 28.85 -21.24 -1.57
N MET A 8 29.41 -20.98 -2.73
CA MET A 8 29.21 -19.71 -3.45
C MET A 8 27.74 -19.48 -3.80
N VAL A 9 27.02 -20.50 -4.29
CA VAL A 9 25.59 -20.39 -4.59
C VAL A 9 24.76 -20.15 -3.34
N LYS A 10 25.12 -20.73 -2.19
CA LYS A 10 24.45 -20.46 -0.91
C LYS A 10 24.76 -19.06 -0.37
N GLU A 11 25.97 -18.58 -0.51
CA GLU A 11 26.36 -17.24 -0.10
C GLU A 11 25.69 -16.17 -0.98
N ASP A 12 25.66 -16.34 -2.30
CA ASP A 12 24.98 -15.44 -3.23
C ASP A 12 23.46 -15.39 -2.96
N HIS A 13 22.84 -16.52 -2.66
CA HIS A 13 21.40 -16.58 -2.35
C HIS A 13 21.08 -15.93 -0.99
N ALA A 14 21.93 -16.16 0.02
CA ALA A 14 21.80 -15.51 1.33
C ALA A 14 22.00 -13.98 1.24
N MET A 15 22.92 -13.51 0.39
CA MET A 15 23.12 -12.08 0.15
C MET A 15 21.92 -11.44 -0.59
N ALA A 16 21.28 -12.16 -1.54
CA ALA A 16 20.12 -11.69 -2.27
C ALA A 16 18.88 -11.47 -1.38
N LEU A 17 18.79 -12.17 -0.24
CA LEU A 17 17.70 -12.07 0.72
C LEU A 17 18.01 -11.16 1.93
N THR A 18 19.16 -10.47 1.91
CA THR A 18 19.54 -9.52 2.97
C THR A 18 19.01 -8.14 2.61
N PRO A 19 18.09 -7.57 3.39
CA PRO A 19 17.55 -6.24 3.13
C PRO A 19 18.63 -5.16 3.19
N THR A 20 18.50 -4.15 2.36
CA THR A 20 19.34 -2.96 2.34
C THR A 20 18.48 -1.70 2.30
N PRO A 21 18.98 -0.53 2.70
CA PRO A 21 18.24 0.73 2.54
C PRO A 21 17.79 1.04 1.11
N ASN A 22 18.46 0.46 0.10
CA ASN A 22 18.10 0.63 -1.31
C ASN A 22 16.77 -0.05 -1.69
N ASP A 23 16.35 -1.07 -0.91
CA ASP A 23 15.07 -1.74 -1.10
C ASP A 23 13.89 -0.89 -0.61
N LYS A 24 14.18 0.19 0.12
CA LYS A 24 13.22 1.17 0.65
C LYS A 24 12.11 0.53 1.50
N PHE A 25 12.46 -0.48 2.30
CA PHE A 25 11.52 -1.08 3.25
C PHE A 25 11.27 -0.16 4.43
N THR A 26 9.99 0.03 4.76
CA THR A 26 9.56 0.84 5.89
C THR A 26 8.51 0.13 6.72
N PHE A 27 8.42 0.48 8.00
CA PHE A 27 7.51 -0.14 8.97
C PHE A 27 6.76 0.92 9.76
N GLY A 28 5.48 0.69 10.00
CA GLY A 28 4.71 1.47 10.95
C GLY A 28 5.10 1.18 12.39
N LEU A 29 5.30 2.21 13.22
CA LEU A 29 5.53 2.01 14.64
C LEU A 29 4.32 1.33 15.32
N TRP A 30 3.10 1.58 14.81
CA TRP A 30 1.88 0.89 15.24
C TRP A 30 1.87 -0.61 14.91
N THR A 31 2.74 -1.09 14.03
CA THR A 31 2.89 -2.51 13.67
C THR A 31 3.86 -3.19 14.61
N ILE A 32 5.15 -2.84 14.53
CA ILE A 32 6.21 -3.42 15.35
C ILE A 32 6.07 -3.09 16.84
N GLY A 33 5.54 -1.90 17.15
CA GLY A 33 5.27 -1.44 18.53
C GLY A 33 3.92 -1.91 19.08
N TRP A 34 3.12 -2.63 18.30
CA TRP A 34 1.83 -3.13 18.79
C TRP A 34 2.01 -4.08 19.95
N ASN A 35 1.42 -3.72 21.09
CA ASN A 35 1.52 -4.49 22.33
C ASN A 35 0.63 -5.74 22.35
N ALA A 36 -0.03 -6.06 21.23
CA ALA A 36 -0.93 -7.19 21.06
C ALA A 36 -2.21 -7.15 21.92
N GLN A 37 -2.67 -5.97 22.27
CA GLN A 37 -4.02 -5.78 22.79
C GLN A 37 -5.03 -5.84 21.65
N ASP A 38 -6.12 -6.58 21.85
CA ASP A 38 -7.24 -6.66 20.93
C ASP A 38 -8.57 -6.38 21.64
N PRO A 39 -9.72 -6.31 20.95
CA PRO A 39 -11.02 -6.06 21.60
C PRO A 39 -11.43 -7.12 22.63
N PHE A 40 -10.80 -8.28 22.65
CA PHE A 40 -11.14 -9.44 23.48
C PHE A 40 -10.10 -9.76 24.54
N GLY A 41 -8.94 -9.11 24.53
CA GLY A 41 -7.88 -9.44 25.46
C GLY A 41 -6.87 -8.31 25.72
N SER A 42 -6.26 -8.35 26.90
CA SER A 42 -5.22 -7.42 27.31
C SER A 42 -3.94 -7.60 26.49
N ALA A 43 -3.04 -6.61 26.52
CA ALA A 43 -1.72 -6.68 25.91
C ALA A 43 -0.94 -7.91 26.38
N THR A 44 -0.21 -8.55 25.44
CA THR A 44 0.69 -9.68 25.75
C THR A 44 2.16 -9.29 25.65
N ARG A 45 2.46 -8.08 25.15
CA ARG A 45 3.80 -7.51 25.06
C ARG A 45 3.85 -6.13 25.72
N ALA A 46 5.05 -5.72 26.13
CA ALA A 46 5.29 -4.34 26.57
C ALA A 46 5.22 -3.38 25.35
N HIS A 47 4.97 -2.12 25.64
CA HIS A 47 5.10 -1.06 24.64
C HIS A 47 6.57 -0.88 24.26
N LEU A 48 6.85 -0.74 22.97
CA LEU A 48 8.20 -0.55 22.46
C LEU A 48 8.50 0.96 22.34
N ASP A 49 9.69 1.36 22.77
CA ASP A 49 10.16 2.73 22.59
C ASP A 49 10.46 3.04 21.12
N ALA A 50 10.03 4.20 20.64
CA ALA A 50 10.14 4.58 19.22
C ALA A 50 11.60 4.67 18.75
N VAL A 51 12.52 5.15 19.60
CA VAL A 51 13.94 5.28 19.27
C VAL A 51 14.63 3.91 19.24
N GLU A 52 14.28 3.04 20.18
CA GLU A 52 14.74 1.65 20.21
C GLU A 52 14.25 0.89 18.97
N ALA A 53 12.96 1.04 18.62
CA ALA A 53 12.37 0.46 17.44
C ALA A 53 13.10 0.89 16.16
N LEU A 54 13.35 2.18 16.00
CA LEU A 54 14.06 2.74 14.85
C LEU A 54 15.48 2.17 14.72
N ARG A 55 16.22 2.08 15.82
CA ARG A 55 17.57 1.50 15.82
C ARG A 55 17.58 0.03 15.44
N THR A 56 16.67 -0.76 16.00
CA THR A 56 16.54 -2.18 15.66
C THR A 56 16.17 -2.37 14.19
N LEU A 57 15.23 -1.59 13.65
CA LEU A 57 14.89 -1.62 12.22
C LEU A 57 16.10 -1.29 11.34
N SER A 58 16.93 -0.32 11.73
CA SER A 58 18.16 0.01 11.02
C SER A 58 19.14 -1.17 10.99
N GLU A 59 19.33 -1.87 12.12
CA GLU A 59 20.15 -3.07 12.20
C GLU A 59 19.63 -4.23 11.31
N LEU A 60 18.33 -4.28 11.09
CA LEU A 60 17.67 -5.26 10.19
C LEU A 60 17.78 -4.85 8.70
N GLY A 61 18.31 -3.68 8.37
CA GLY A 61 18.46 -3.19 7.01
C GLY A 61 17.26 -2.44 6.44
N ALA A 62 16.30 -2.03 7.27
CA ALA A 62 15.19 -1.18 6.85
C ALA A 62 15.67 0.21 6.42
N TYR A 63 14.89 0.85 5.54
CA TYR A 63 15.15 2.20 5.05
C TYR A 63 14.59 3.28 5.97
N GLY A 64 13.40 3.03 6.55
CA GLY A 64 12.72 4.02 7.36
C GLY A 64 11.64 3.48 8.26
N MET A 65 11.13 4.36 9.10
CA MET A 65 10.01 4.11 9.99
C MET A 65 8.92 5.15 9.75
N THR A 66 7.68 4.77 9.98
CA THR A 66 6.49 5.62 9.90
C THR A 66 5.72 5.55 11.21
N PHE A 67 4.86 6.51 11.49
CA PHE A 67 4.11 6.50 12.76
C PHE A 67 2.85 7.37 12.69
N HIS A 68 1.90 7.08 13.58
CA HIS A 68 0.90 8.05 14.01
C HIS A 68 1.51 8.93 15.10
N ASP A 69 1.06 10.16 15.19
CA ASP A 69 1.53 11.06 16.26
C ASP A 69 1.41 10.45 17.67
N ASP A 70 0.32 9.70 17.93
CA ASP A 70 0.08 9.07 19.24
C ASP A 70 0.95 7.81 19.48
N ASP A 71 1.66 7.29 18.47
CA ASP A 71 2.66 6.23 18.62
C ASP A 71 3.98 6.81 19.17
N LEU A 72 4.27 8.08 18.86
CA LEU A 72 5.51 8.75 19.23
C LEU A 72 5.39 9.44 20.62
N PHE A 73 4.23 10.01 20.93
CA PHE A 73 3.96 10.67 22.22
C PHE A 73 2.48 10.53 22.60
N PRO A 74 2.14 10.47 23.92
CA PRO A 74 0.76 10.35 24.37
C PRO A 74 -0.17 11.44 23.83
N PHE A 75 -1.45 11.12 23.67
CA PHE A 75 -2.47 12.05 23.17
C PHE A 75 -2.51 13.37 23.97
N GLU A 76 -2.40 13.32 25.30
CA GLU A 76 -2.39 14.47 26.20
C GLU A 76 -0.99 15.06 26.43
N ALA A 77 0.03 14.63 25.69
CA ALA A 77 1.40 15.12 25.88
C ALA A 77 1.49 16.64 25.79
N THR A 78 2.21 17.21 26.71
CA THR A 78 2.55 18.65 26.73
C THR A 78 3.46 18.99 25.53
N GLU A 79 3.56 20.26 25.18
CA GLU A 79 4.44 20.70 24.09
C GLU A 79 5.92 20.36 24.37
N ALA A 80 6.35 20.40 25.62
CA ALA A 80 7.71 20.04 26.03
C ALA A 80 7.97 18.54 25.83
N GLU A 81 7.04 17.67 26.20
CA GLU A 81 7.13 16.22 26.01
C GLU A 81 7.14 15.87 24.52
N ARG A 82 6.26 16.47 23.72
CA ARG A 82 6.25 16.32 22.26
C ARG A 82 7.59 16.71 21.65
N ARG A 83 8.11 17.87 22.03
CA ARG A 83 9.41 18.34 21.53
C ARG A 83 10.55 17.38 21.87
N ALA A 84 10.58 16.90 23.13
CA ALA A 84 11.59 15.95 23.58
C ALA A 84 11.55 14.63 22.78
N ALA A 85 10.36 14.09 22.52
CA ALA A 85 10.19 12.88 21.73
C ALA A 85 10.64 13.09 20.26
N ILE A 86 10.26 14.20 19.65
CA ILE A 86 10.65 14.56 18.28
C ILE A 86 12.16 14.73 18.16
N ASP A 87 12.79 15.44 19.11
CA ASP A 87 14.26 15.66 19.10
C ASP A 87 15.03 14.35 19.30
N ALA A 88 14.52 13.45 20.16
CA ALA A 88 15.09 12.11 20.34
C ALA A 88 14.99 11.26 19.06
N LEU A 89 13.86 11.30 18.37
CA LEU A 89 13.67 10.60 17.10
C LEU A 89 14.58 11.15 16.01
N LYS A 90 14.67 12.48 15.85
CA LYS A 90 15.56 13.13 14.88
C LYS A 90 17.03 12.74 15.12
N LYS A 91 17.47 12.76 16.37
CA LYS A 91 18.82 12.32 16.73
C LYS A 91 19.06 10.85 16.35
N ALA A 92 18.10 9.97 16.58
CA ALA A 92 18.23 8.56 16.19
C ALA A 92 18.25 8.39 14.66
N CYS A 93 17.48 9.17 13.91
CA CYS A 93 17.56 9.21 12.45
C CYS A 93 18.96 9.65 11.97
N ASP A 94 19.51 10.70 12.56
CA ASP A 94 20.87 11.20 12.21
C ASP A 94 21.95 10.15 12.52
N GLU A 95 21.83 9.41 13.65
CA GLU A 95 22.77 8.37 14.06
C GLU A 95 22.72 7.11 13.18
N THR A 96 21.55 6.76 12.66
CA THR A 96 21.33 5.50 11.94
C THR A 96 21.24 5.66 10.42
N GLY A 97 21.01 6.87 9.94
CA GLY A 97 20.67 7.12 8.53
C GLY A 97 19.24 6.73 8.15
N MET A 98 18.42 6.30 9.09
CA MET A 98 17.00 6.02 8.87
C MET A 98 16.23 7.30 8.54
N VAL A 99 15.18 7.18 7.77
CA VAL A 99 14.31 8.31 7.38
C VAL A 99 12.87 8.10 7.87
N ILE A 100 12.12 9.19 7.92
CA ILE A 100 10.66 9.18 8.15
C ILE A 100 9.98 9.60 6.84
N PRO A 101 9.72 8.66 5.91
CA PRO A 101 9.22 9.02 4.58
C PRO A 101 7.73 9.36 4.56
N MET A 102 7.00 8.90 5.57
CA MET A 102 5.56 9.11 5.73
C MET A 102 5.21 9.25 7.21
N ILE A 103 4.26 10.09 7.51
CA ILE A 103 3.55 10.08 8.79
C ILE A 103 2.04 10.15 8.56
N THR A 104 1.29 9.82 9.59
CA THR A 104 -0.16 9.93 9.64
C THR A 104 -0.62 10.48 10.98
N THR A 105 -1.91 10.69 11.15
CA THR A 105 -2.48 11.22 12.39
C THR A 105 -3.50 10.25 12.96
N ASN A 106 -3.36 9.89 14.21
CA ASN A 106 -4.38 9.10 14.90
C ASN A 106 -5.64 9.96 15.14
N THR A 107 -6.68 9.67 14.38
CA THR A 107 -8.02 10.27 14.49
C THR A 107 -9.09 9.23 14.77
N PHE A 108 -8.72 8.13 15.45
CA PHE A 108 -9.60 6.98 15.64
C PHE A 108 -9.54 6.35 17.04
N SER A 109 -8.40 6.32 17.73
CA SER A 109 -8.24 5.62 19.02
C SER A 109 -8.89 6.35 20.17
N HIS A 110 -8.70 7.68 20.27
CA HIS A 110 -9.24 8.44 21.38
C HIS A 110 -10.78 8.55 21.30
N PRO A 111 -11.52 8.43 22.42
CA PRO A 111 -12.99 8.48 22.45
C PRO A 111 -13.63 9.72 21.79
N VAL A 112 -12.90 10.84 21.67
CA VAL A 112 -13.39 12.03 20.97
C VAL A 112 -13.72 11.73 19.50
N PHE A 113 -13.08 10.76 18.88
CA PHE A 113 -13.25 10.38 17.48
C PHE A 113 -14.30 9.27 17.27
N LYS A 114 -15.09 8.91 18.27
CA LYS A 114 -16.06 7.81 18.18
C LYS A 114 -17.04 7.90 16.99
N ASP A 115 -17.31 9.10 16.47
CA ASP A 115 -18.12 9.37 15.28
C ASP A 115 -17.31 9.93 14.10
N GLY A 116 -16.01 9.61 14.05
CA GLY A 116 -15.09 10.18 13.08
C GLY A 116 -14.42 11.47 13.55
N GLY A 117 -13.44 11.91 12.81
CA GLY A 117 -12.72 13.15 13.02
C GLY A 117 -13.20 14.24 12.07
N VAL A 118 -12.77 14.17 10.81
CA VAL A 118 -13.08 15.22 9.79
C VAL A 118 -14.53 15.17 9.31
N THR A 119 -15.21 14.03 9.41
CA THR A 119 -16.62 13.88 9.02
C THR A 119 -17.58 13.74 10.20
N SER A 120 -17.11 13.92 11.45
CA SER A 120 -17.95 13.85 12.64
C SER A 120 -19.18 14.76 12.49
N ASN A 121 -20.33 14.29 12.98
CA ASN A 121 -21.54 15.11 13.04
C ASN A 121 -21.35 16.35 13.97
N ASP A 122 -20.40 16.30 14.92
CA ASP A 122 -20.07 17.41 15.80
C ASP A 122 -18.99 18.34 15.19
N ARG A 123 -19.36 19.59 14.94
CA ARG A 123 -18.46 20.62 14.41
C ARG A 123 -17.25 20.88 15.31
N ALA A 124 -17.39 20.78 16.63
CA ALA A 124 -16.29 21.03 17.56
C ALA A 124 -15.22 19.92 17.41
N VAL A 125 -15.63 18.65 17.24
CA VAL A 125 -14.76 17.53 16.94
C VAL A 125 -14.04 17.75 15.62
N ARG A 126 -14.73 18.15 14.54
CA ARG A 126 -14.09 18.44 13.24
C ARG A 126 -13.00 19.51 13.38
N ARG A 127 -13.28 20.62 14.08
CA ARG A 127 -12.30 21.70 14.30
C ARG A 127 -11.10 21.25 15.12
N PHE A 128 -11.32 20.43 16.14
CA PHE A 128 -10.26 19.82 16.95
C PHE A 128 -9.38 18.91 16.05
N THR A 129 -9.99 18.08 15.22
CA THR A 129 -9.32 17.17 14.28
C THR A 129 -8.48 17.96 13.29
N TYR A 130 -9.01 19.02 12.67
CA TYR A 130 -8.26 19.88 11.76
C TYR A 130 -6.99 20.42 12.41
N ARG A 131 -7.12 20.97 13.63
CA ARG A 131 -5.95 21.48 14.36
C ARG A 131 -4.91 20.39 14.62
N LYS A 132 -5.34 19.19 15.00
CA LYS A 132 -4.45 18.03 15.24
C LYS A 132 -3.71 17.66 13.95
N ILE A 133 -4.42 17.53 12.83
CA ILE A 133 -3.84 17.17 11.53
C ILE A 133 -2.88 18.27 11.04
N LEU A 134 -3.25 19.54 11.09
CA LEU A 134 -2.39 20.65 10.66
C LEU A 134 -1.05 20.68 11.43
N ARG A 135 -1.07 20.42 12.75
CA ARG A 135 0.16 20.30 13.54
C ARG A 135 1.03 19.11 13.09
N ASN A 136 0.42 18.03 12.69
CA ASN A 136 1.15 16.85 12.22
C ASN A 136 1.65 17.04 10.78
N ILE A 137 1.00 17.84 9.95
CA ILE A 137 1.55 18.28 8.66
C ILE A 137 2.82 19.11 8.87
N ASP A 138 2.83 20.04 9.86
CA ASP A 138 4.04 20.77 10.22
C ASP A 138 5.15 19.83 10.71
N LEU A 139 4.81 18.81 11.51
CA LEU A 139 5.75 17.78 11.96
C LEU A 139 6.28 16.95 10.77
N ALA A 140 5.43 16.58 9.82
CA ALA A 140 5.83 15.88 8.61
C ALA A 140 6.87 16.68 7.83
N ALA A 141 6.65 17.98 7.65
CA ALA A 141 7.61 18.87 7.01
C ALA A 141 8.93 18.96 7.79
N GLU A 142 8.87 19.05 9.12
CA GLU A 142 10.05 19.09 9.99
C GLU A 142 10.91 17.83 9.90
N LEU A 143 10.28 16.66 9.78
CA LEU A 143 10.94 15.36 9.66
C LEU A 143 11.33 14.99 8.22
N GLY A 144 10.97 15.82 7.24
CA GLY A 144 11.29 15.60 5.83
C GLY A 144 10.42 14.54 5.15
N ALA A 145 9.29 14.18 5.76
CA ALA A 145 8.32 13.26 5.16
C ALA A 145 7.76 13.82 3.85
N LYS A 146 7.57 12.94 2.87
CA LYS A 146 7.04 13.31 1.55
C LYS A 146 5.58 12.93 1.36
N THR A 147 5.11 12.00 2.18
CA THR A 147 3.73 11.52 2.14
C THR A 147 3.06 11.71 3.50
N PHE A 148 1.85 12.19 3.48
CA PHE A 148 0.97 12.24 4.64
C PHE A 148 -0.23 11.35 4.37
N VAL A 149 -0.33 10.21 5.08
CA VAL A 149 -1.43 9.28 4.90
C VAL A 149 -2.66 9.75 5.66
N MET A 150 -3.80 9.61 5.05
CA MET A 150 -5.12 9.86 5.63
C MET A 150 -5.91 8.56 5.66
N TRP A 151 -5.83 7.84 6.80
CA TRP A 151 -6.68 6.69 7.07
C TRP A 151 -7.97 7.12 7.77
N GLY A 152 -9.09 6.81 7.14
CA GLY A 152 -10.41 7.20 7.61
C GLY A 152 -11.12 6.17 8.47
N GLY A 153 -10.43 5.44 9.36
CA GLY A 153 -10.98 4.29 10.08
C GLY A 153 -12.24 4.57 10.91
N ARG A 154 -12.48 5.81 11.36
CA ARG A 154 -13.73 6.22 12.01
C ARG A 154 -14.64 7.07 11.11
N GLU A 155 -14.22 7.40 9.92
CA GLU A 155 -14.99 8.17 8.95
C GLU A 155 -16.02 7.27 8.25
N GLY A 156 -17.13 7.04 8.89
CA GLY A 156 -18.16 6.09 8.43
C GLY A 156 -19.34 5.98 9.37
N ALA A 157 -20.09 4.89 9.29
CA ALA A 157 -21.28 4.64 10.09
C ALA A 157 -21.53 3.13 10.30
N GLU A 158 -22.33 2.80 11.33
CA GLU A 158 -22.90 1.45 11.54
C GLU A 158 -24.33 1.34 11.03
N TYR A 159 -25.01 2.48 10.82
CA TYR A 159 -26.43 2.52 10.44
C TYR A 159 -26.65 3.58 9.37
N ASP A 160 -27.40 3.27 8.32
CA ASP A 160 -27.68 4.14 7.16
C ASP A 160 -28.23 5.52 7.54
N PHE A 161 -29.02 5.59 8.61
CA PHE A 161 -29.63 6.85 9.06
C PHE A 161 -28.80 7.63 10.08
N SER A 162 -27.63 7.13 10.49
CA SER A 162 -26.79 7.80 11.47
C SER A 162 -25.92 8.90 10.87
N LYS A 163 -25.66 8.83 9.56
CA LYS A 163 -24.82 9.80 8.84
C LYS A 163 -25.28 9.98 7.40
N ASP A 164 -25.58 11.20 6.98
CA ASP A 164 -25.79 11.48 5.54
C ASP A 164 -24.45 11.39 4.82
N VAL A 165 -24.26 10.32 4.03
CA VAL A 165 -23.01 10.04 3.30
C VAL A 165 -22.61 11.19 2.37
N ARG A 166 -23.58 11.90 1.74
CA ARG A 166 -23.27 13.02 0.85
C ARG A 166 -22.65 14.18 1.64
N VAL A 167 -23.24 14.51 2.79
CA VAL A 167 -22.71 15.55 3.69
C VAL A 167 -21.36 15.11 4.27
N ALA A 168 -21.19 13.84 4.62
CA ALA A 168 -19.92 13.32 5.11
C ALA A 168 -18.82 13.43 4.04
N LEU A 169 -19.11 13.10 2.78
CA LEU A 169 -18.16 13.27 1.68
C LEU A 169 -17.86 14.76 1.39
N GLU A 170 -18.83 15.68 1.55
CA GLU A 170 -18.56 17.12 1.49
C GLU A 170 -17.58 17.56 2.60
N ARG A 171 -17.74 17.06 3.84
CA ARG A 171 -16.83 17.35 4.95
C ARG A 171 -15.44 16.77 4.70
N TYR A 172 -15.36 15.59 4.14
CA TYR A 172 -14.08 14.99 3.79
C TYR A 172 -13.37 15.78 2.69
N ARG A 173 -14.12 16.24 1.67
CA ARG A 173 -13.61 17.12 0.61
C ARG A 173 -13.11 18.46 1.16
N GLU A 174 -13.91 19.09 2.04
CA GLU A 174 -13.51 20.32 2.75
C GLU A 174 -12.18 20.12 3.49
N ALA A 175 -12.02 19.00 4.18
CA ALA A 175 -10.79 18.65 4.90
C ALA A 175 -9.60 18.47 3.94
N ALA A 176 -9.74 17.64 2.93
CA ALA A 176 -8.68 17.37 1.97
C ALA A 176 -8.22 18.64 1.23
N ASN A 177 -9.17 19.48 0.79
CA ASN A 177 -8.88 20.76 0.16
C ASN A 177 -8.18 21.73 1.14
N THR A 178 -8.65 21.81 2.40
CA THR A 178 -8.03 22.67 3.42
C THR A 178 -6.59 22.25 3.69
N PHE A 179 -6.32 20.96 3.83
CA PHE A 179 -4.96 20.46 4.11
C PHE A 179 -4.05 20.60 2.89
N GLY A 180 -4.57 20.33 1.69
CA GLY A 180 -3.85 20.56 0.43
C GLY A 180 -3.45 22.01 0.25
N GLN A 181 -4.39 22.94 0.46
CA GLN A 181 -4.12 24.37 0.40
C GLN A 181 -3.11 24.83 1.45
N TYR A 182 -3.21 24.29 2.69
CA TYR A 182 -2.25 24.59 3.74
C TYR A 182 -0.81 24.20 3.36
N VAL A 183 -0.62 23.01 2.79
CA VAL A 183 0.69 22.54 2.30
C VAL A 183 1.22 23.46 1.21
N ILE A 184 0.37 23.88 0.27
CA ILE A 184 0.72 24.81 -0.81
C ILE A 184 1.13 26.16 -0.24
N ASP A 185 0.34 26.74 0.67
CA ASP A 185 0.60 28.06 1.29
C ASP A 185 1.91 28.07 2.09
N LYS A 186 2.26 26.93 2.71
CA LYS A 186 3.51 26.76 3.46
C LYS A 186 4.72 26.45 2.56
N GLY A 187 4.50 26.08 1.31
CA GLY A 187 5.56 25.63 0.41
C GLY A 187 6.19 24.29 0.83
N TYR A 188 5.43 23.43 1.50
CA TYR A 188 5.90 22.11 1.92
C TYR A 188 5.90 21.14 0.74
N ASP A 189 6.93 20.30 0.67
CA ASP A 189 7.03 19.22 -0.33
C ASP A 189 6.39 17.92 0.21
N ILE A 190 5.08 17.98 0.45
CA ILE A 190 4.27 16.88 0.99
C ILE A 190 3.08 16.64 0.08
N LYS A 191 2.75 15.37 -0.16
CA LYS A 191 1.50 14.95 -0.80
C LYS A 191 0.68 14.07 0.14
N PHE A 192 -0.63 14.08 -0.06
CA PHE A 192 -1.55 13.26 0.71
C PHE A 192 -1.81 11.93 0.02
N ALA A 193 -1.98 10.88 0.80
CA ALA A 193 -2.37 9.57 0.29
C ALA A 193 -3.58 9.06 1.09
N LEU A 194 -4.71 8.85 0.40
CA LEU A 194 -5.91 8.26 0.99
C LEU A 194 -5.72 6.74 1.10
N GLU A 195 -6.09 6.21 2.25
CA GLU A 195 -6.05 4.78 2.52
C GLU A 195 -7.48 4.21 2.57
N PRO A 196 -7.92 3.54 1.50
CA PRO A 196 -9.25 2.94 1.44
C PRO A 196 -9.35 1.73 2.36
N LYS A 197 -10.49 1.60 3.05
CA LYS A 197 -10.84 0.40 3.82
C LYS A 197 -12.35 0.22 3.78
N PRO A 198 -12.88 -1.00 3.55
CA PRO A 198 -14.32 -1.19 3.41
C PRO A 198 -15.08 -1.09 4.73
N ASN A 199 -14.53 -1.63 5.78
CA ASN A 199 -15.13 -1.70 7.12
C ASN A 199 -14.05 -1.89 8.18
N GLU A 200 -14.44 -1.95 9.46
CA GLU A 200 -13.56 -2.13 10.61
C GLU A 200 -12.58 -0.94 10.81
N PRO A 201 -12.77 -0.19 11.92
CA PRO A 201 -13.65 -0.48 13.07
C PRO A 201 -15.11 -0.03 12.94
N ARG A 202 -15.50 0.69 11.86
CA ARG A 202 -16.91 1.01 11.57
C ARG A 202 -17.52 -0.08 10.69
N GLY A 203 -18.85 -0.21 10.70
CA GLY A 203 -19.57 -1.14 9.82
C GLY A 203 -19.35 -0.82 8.34
N ASP A 204 -19.44 0.47 8.00
CA ASP A 204 -19.14 1.00 6.67
C ASP A 204 -18.20 2.21 6.81
N ILE A 205 -17.06 2.17 6.13
CA ILE A 205 -16.11 3.28 6.08
C ILE A 205 -16.28 4.02 4.75
N LEU A 206 -16.15 5.35 4.79
CA LEU A 206 -16.16 6.17 3.59
C LEU A 206 -14.93 5.85 2.72
N LEU A 207 -15.11 5.89 1.38
CA LEU A 207 -14.06 5.57 0.41
C LEU A 207 -13.54 4.12 0.57
N PRO A 208 -14.41 3.12 0.49
CA PRO A 208 -14.10 1.75 0.90
C PRO A 208 -13.12 1.00 0.01
N THR A 209 -12.84 1.48 -1.22
CA THR A 209 -11.93 0.83 -2.18
C THR A 209 -11.11 1.86 -2.97
N ILE A 210 -10.07 1.39 -3.65
CA ILE A 210 -9.25 2.19 -4.57
C ILE A 210 -10.14 2.99 -5.54
N GLY A 211 -11.14 2.34 -6.16
CA GLY A 211 -12.04 3.00 -7.13
C GLY A 211 -12.86 4.14 -6.51
N HIS A 212 -13.38 3.97 -5.29
CA HIS A 212 -14.12 5.02 -4.59
C HIS A 212 -13.21 6.20 -4.24
N ALA A 213 -12.00 5.92 -3.74
CA ALA A 213 -11.03 6.96 -3.41
C ALA A 213 -10.57 7.72 -4.68
N MET A 214 -10.35 7.03 -5.79
CA MET A 214 -10.04 7.64 -7.09
C MET A 214 -11.14 8.59 -7.57
N ALA A 215 -12.40 8.14 -7.50
CA ALA A 215 -13.55 8.98 -7.85
C ALA A 215 -13.63 10.23 -6.95
N PHE A 216 -13.37 10.08 -5.65
CA PHE A 216 -13.34 11.18 -4.70
C PHE A 216 -12.21 12.17 -4.99
N ILE A 217 -10.99 11.71 -5.24
CA ILE A 217 -9.82 12.55 -5.57
C ILE A 217 -10.13 13.47 -6.76
N ASN A 218 -10.84 12.99 -7.77
CA ASN A 218 -11.21 13.80 -8.95
C ASN A 218 -12.19 14.93 -8.63
N THR A 219 -12.75 14.99 -7.42
CA THR A 219 -13.64 16.07 -6.98
C THR A 219 -12.94 17.15 -6.15
N LEU A 220 -11.64 17.02 -5.91
CA LEU A 220 -10.84 17.94 -5.10
C LEU A 220 -10.39 19.14 -5.93
N ASP A 221 -10.11 20.25 -5.23
CA ASP A 221 -9.59 21.48 -5.86
C ASP A 221 -8.15 21.29 -6.38
N HIS A 222 -7.37 20.47 -5.67
CA HIS A 222 -5.98 20.12 -6.01
C HIS A 222 -5.80 18.61 -6.09
N PRO A 223 -6.40 17.94 -7.10
CA PRO A 223 -6.34 16.48 -7.20
C PRO A 223 -4.91 15.93 -7.40
N GLU A 224 -3.98 16.75 -7.89
CA GLU A 224 -2.56 16.38 -8.05
C GLU A 224 -1.82 16.26 -6.72
N MET A 225 -2.35 16.88 -5.66
CA MET A 225 -1.79 16.80 -4.30
C MET A 225 -2.22 15.54 -3.55
N VAL A 226 -3.22 14.82 -4.06
CA VAL A 226 -3.82 13.67 -3.38
C VAL A 226 -3.72 12.43 -4.28
N GLY A 227 -3.20 11.36 -3.71
CA GLY A 227 -3.12 10.04 -4.30
C GLY A 227 -3.64 8.99 -3.33
N LEU A 228 -3.12 7.79 -3.46
CA LEU A 228 -3.57 6.59 -2.75
C LEU A 228 -2.45 5.98 -1.93
N ASN A 229 -2.82 5.39 -0.81
CA ASN A 229 -2.08 4.44 0.01
C ASN A 229 -2.91 3.16 0.14
N PRO A 230 -3.03 2.34 -0.92
CA PRO A 230 -3.82 1.11 -0.83
C PRO A 230 -3.11 0.07 0.03
N GLU A 231 -3.90 -0.73 0.76
CA GLU A 231 -3.44 -1.85 1.54
C GLU A 231 -3.97 -3.18 0.99
N VAL A 232 -3.09 -4.21 0.99
CA VAL A 232 -3.44 -5.56 0.49
C VAL A 232 -4.67 -6.12 1.18
N GLY A 233 -4.68 -6.07 2.52
CA GLY A 233 -5.78 -6.59 3.34
C GLY A 233 -7.11 -5.93 3.02
N HIS A 234 -7.12 -4.61 2.91
CA HIS A 234 -8.33 -3.82 2.74
C HIS A 234 -9.10 -4.14 1.45
N GLU A 235 -8.42 -4.21 0.31
CA GLU A 235 -9.09 -4.60 -0.95
C GLU A 235 -9.56 -6.07 -0.94
N GLN A 236 -8.78 -6.97 -0.33
CA GLN A 236 -9.16 -8.38 -0.20
C GLN A 236 -10.32 -8.59 0.79
N MET A 237 -10.47 -7.75 1.83
CA MET A 237 -11.66 -7.73 2.69
C MET A 237 -12.93 -7.44 1.89
N ALA A 238 -12.84 -6.60 0.87
CA ALA A 238 -13.93 -6.31 -0.07
C ALA A 238 -14.10 -7.38 -1.17
N GLY A 239 -13.29 -8.44 -1.18
CA GLY A 239 -13.31 -9.49 -2.20
C GLY A 239 -12.73 -9.07 -3.54
N LEU A 240 -11.90 -8.04 -3.58
CA LEU A 240 -11.31 -7.47 -4.80
C LEU A 240 -9.88 -8.00 -5.03
N ASN A 241 -9.44 -7.90 -6.29
CA ASN A 241 -8.06 -8.21 -6.68
C ASN A 241 -7.18 -6.97 -6.46
N PHE A 242 -6.32 -7.03 -5.45
CA PHE A 242 -5.43 -5.93 -5.08
C PHE A 242 -4.49 -5.52 -6.22
N THR A 243 -3.88 -6.48 -6.92
CA THR A 243 -2.96 -6.20 -8.03
C THR A 243 -3.63 -5.40 -9.15
N ALA A 244 -4.90 -5.69 -9.47
CA ALA A 244 -5.67 -4.93 -10.46
C ALA A 244 -5.92 -3.48 -10.00
N GLY A 245 -6.24 -3.28 -8.72
CA GLY A 245 -6.38 -1.95 -8.14
C GLY A 245 -5.07 -1.14 -8.17
N ILE A 246 -3.94 -1.78 -7.87
CA ILE A 246 -2.61 -1.15 -7.94
C ILE A 246 -2.25 -0.79 -9.39
N ALA A 247 -2.54 -1.67 -10.36
CA ALA A 247 -2.32 -1.36 -11.76
C ALA A 247 -3.12 -0.10 -12.19
N GLN A 248 -4.37 0.02 -11.77
CA GLN A 248 -5.19 1.21 -12.00
C GLN A 248 -4.59 2.47 -11.34
N ALA A 249 -4.13 2.36 -10.09
CA ALA A 249 -3.51 3.48 -9.38
C ALA A 249 -2.21 3.95 -10.05
N LEU A 250 -1.39 3.01 -10.56
CA LEU A 250 -0.17 3.30 -11.31
C LEU A 250 -0.46 3.98 -12.66
N ASP A 251 -1.45 3.47 -13.41
CA ASP A 251 -1.85 4.04 -14.71
C ASP A 251 -2.28 5.51 -14.58
N HIS A 252 -3.02 5.82 -13.52
CA HIS A 252 -3.45 7.20 -13.23
C HIS A 252 -2.38 8.06 -12.53
N GLY A 253 -1.19 7.51 -12.22
CA GLY A 253 -0.13 8.21 -11.49
C GLY A 253 -0.54 8.59 -10.06
N LYS A 254 -1.41 7.79 -9.44
CA LYS A 254 -1.99 8.04 -8.11
C LYS A 254 -1.48 7.12 -7.02
N LEU A 255 -0.60 6.17 -7.29
CA LEU A 255 0.04 5.36 -6.25
C LEU A 255 1.15 6.16 -5.58
N PHE A 256 0.85 6.83 -4.47
CA PHE A 256 1.81 7.67 -3.73
C PHE A 256 2.51 6.91 -2.61
N HIS A 257 1.82 5.96 -2.01
CA HIS A 257 2.32 5.06 -0.99
C HIS A 257 1.65 3.69 -1.17
N ILE A 258 2.09 2.66 -0.45
CA ILE A 258 1.50 1.32 -0.48
C ILE A 258 1.72 0.62 0.84
N ASP A 259 0.71 -0.05 1.36
CA ASP A 259 0.78 -0.87 2.55
C ASP A 259 0.71 -2.36 2.20
N LEU A 260 1.77 -3.06 2.56
CA LEU A 260 1.99 -4.46 2.25
C LEU A 260 1.75 -5.32 3.49
N ASN A 261 0.86 -6.28 3.37
CA ASN A 261 0.59 -7.30 4.37
C ASN A 261 0.05 -8.58 3.72
N GLY A 262 -0.52 -9.47 4.50
CA GLY A 262 -1.16 -10.70 4.03
C GLY A 262 -2.58 -10.83 4.55
N GLN A 263 -3.48 -11.26 3.66
CA GLN A 263 -4.90 -11.48 3.93
C GLN A 263 -5.36 -12.82 3.33
N ARG A 264 -6.29 -13.50 3.98
CA ARG A 264 -6.87 -14.77 3.50
C ARG A 264 -8.35 -14.58 3.17
N GLY A 265 -8.64 -13.94 2.04
CA GLY A 265 -9.99 -13.73 1.54
C GLY A 265 -10.82 -12.77 2.40
N ILE A 266 -12.14 -12.83 2.25
CA ILE A 266 -13.10 -11.94 2.91
C ILE A 266 -13.21 -12.29 4.40
N LYS A 267 -12.59 -11.51 5.25
CA LYS A 267 -12.58 -11.63 6.71
C LYS A 267 -12.39 -10.26 7.35
N TYR A 268 -12.19 -10.25 8.69
CA TYR A 268 -11.60 -9.09 9.37
C TYR A 268 -10.18 -8.84 8.86
N ASP A 269 -9.65 -7.69 9.12
CA ASP A 269 -8.30 -7.33 8.76
C ASP A 269 -7.27 -8.16 9.53
N GLN A 270 -6.61 -9.08 8.81
CA GLN A 270 -5.72 -10.05 9.46
C GLN A 270 -4.31 -9.53 9.65
N ASP A 271 -3.86 -8.59 8.83
CA ASP A 271 -2.52 -8.00 8.87
C ASP A 271 -1.39 -9.05 9.01
N LEU A 272 -1.50 -10.16 8.25
CA LEU A 272 -0.46 -11.17 8.26
C LEU A 272 0.84 -10.65 7.65
N VAL A 273 1.95 -11.31 7.90
CA VAL A 273 3.21 -11.10 7.20
C VAL A 273 2.96 -11.16 5.68
N PHE A 274 3.54 -10.23 4.94
CA PHE A 274 3.40 -10.15 3.48
C PHE A 274 3.65 -11.49 2.80
N GLY A 275 2.76 -11.88 1.90
CA GLY A 275 2.82 -13.17 1.20
C GLY A 275 2.33 -14.39 2.00
N HIS A 276 2.13 -14.29 3.33
CA HIS A 276 1.64 -15.42 4.12
C HIS A 276 0.12 -15.67 4.01
N GLY A 277 -0.62 -14.72 3.41
CA GLY A 277 -2.05 -14.87 3.14
C GLY A 277 -2.31 -15.53 1.79
N ASP A 278 -1.95 -14.83 0.72
CA ASP A 278 -2.10 -15.23 -0.68
C ASP A 278 -0.77 -15.02 -1.41
N LEU A 279 0.03 -16.07 -1.46
CA LEU A 279 1.38 -16.04 -2.03
C LEU A 279 1.36 -15.75 -3.54
N HIS A 280 0.33 -16.24 -4.25
CA HIS A 280 0.23 -16.05 -5.69
C HIS A 280 -0.06 -14.58 -6.05
N ASN A 281 -1.00 -13.96 -5.34
CA ASN A 281 -1.27 -12.53 -5.49
C ASN A 281 -0.07 -11.67 -5.07
N ALA A 282 0.64 -12.04 -3.99
CA ALA A 282 1.86 -11.35 -3.58
C ALA A 282 2.94 -11.39 -4.67
N PHE A 283 3.12 -12.55 -5.34
CA PHE A 283 4.05 -12.68 -6.46
C PHE A 283 3.66 -11.79 -7.64
N SER A 284 2.39 -11.82 -8.03
CA SER A 284 1.86 -10.97 -9.11
C SER A 284 2.01 -9.48 -8.79
N LEU A 285 1.76 -9.10 -7.54
CA LEU A 285 1.94 -7.72 -7.07
C LEU A 285 3.40 -7.28 -7.15
N VAL A 286 4.34 -8.09 -6.64
CA VAL A 286 5.77 -7.76 -6.70
C VAL A 286 6.24 -7.64 -8.14
N ASP A 287 5.80 -8.53 -9.04
CA ASP A 287 6.09 -8.42 -10.46
C ASP A 287 5.57 -7.10 -11.06
N LEU A 288 4.35 -6.68 -10.71
CA LEU A 288 3.80 -5.38 -11.12
C LEU A 288 4.62 -4.21 -10.58
N LEU A 289 4.95 -4.22 -9.29
CA LEU A 289 5.68 -3.12 -8.64
C LEU A 289 7.10 -2.95 -9.16
N GLU A 290 7.79 -4.06 -9.46
CA GLU A 290 9.19 -4.05 -9.90
C GLU A 290 9.33 -3.92 -11.43
N ASN A 291 8.39 -4.48 -12.21
CA ASN A 291 8.50 -4.59 -13.67
C ASN A 291 7.42 -3.83 -14.44
N GLY A 292 6.44 -3.24 -13.77
CA GLY A 292 5.36 -2.48 -14.42
C GLY A 292 4.34 -3.33 -15.18
N GLY A 293 4.29 -4.65 -14.90
CA GLY A 293 3.37 -5.58 -15.53
C GLY A 293 3.83 -6.16 -16.87
N PRO A 294 3.00 -6.99 -17.54
CA PRO A 294 3.39 -7.79 -18.72
C PRO A 294 3.92 -6.99 -19.89
N ASN A 295 3.41 -5.78 -20.12
CA ASN A 295 3.78 -4.93 -21.24
C ASN A 295 4.83 -3.86 -20.91
N GLY A 296 5.49 -3.95 -19.73
CA GLY A 296 6.53 -3.01 -19.30
C GLY A 296 5.99 -1.62 -18.99
N GLY A 297 4.92 -1.55 -18.22
CA GLY A 297 4.35 -0.29 -17.71
C GLY A 297 5.23 0.40 -16.67
N ARG A 298 4.67 1.40 -15.99
CA ARG A 298 5.38 2.13 -14.93
C ARG A 298 5.56 1.26 -13.70
N ALA A 299 6.80 1.07 -13.28
CA ALA A 299 7.13 0.46 -12.00
C ALA A 299 6.90 1.44 -10.83
N TYR A 300 6.79 0.92 -9.61
CA TYR A 300 6.67 1.72 -8.41
C TYR A 300 8.04 2.03 -7.81
N GLU A 301 8.32 3.30 -7.59
CA GLU A 301 9.62 3.76 -7.07
C GLU A 301 9.59 4.18 -5.58
N GLY A 302 8.40 4.23 -4.98
CA GLY A 302 8.21 4.63 -3.59
C GLY A 302 8.65 3.58 -2.57
N PRO A 303 8.54 3.88 -1.28
CA PRO A 303 8.80 2.93 -0.19
C PRO A 303 7.87 1.72 -0.26
N ARG A 304 8.40 0.55 0.12
CA ARG A 304 7.65 -0.68 0.36
C ARG A 304 7.33 -0.71 1.84
N HIS A 305 6.18 -0.21 2.20
CA HIS A 305 5.76 -0.12 3.59
C HIS A 305 5.03 -1.38 4.02
N PHE A 306 5.32 -1.86 5.22
CA PHE A 306 4.65 -3.02 5.79
C PHE A 306 3.71 -2.56 6.92
N ASP A 307 2.41 -2.69 6.65
CA ASP A 307 1.36 -2.56 7.64
C ASP A 307 0.81 -3.94 7.98
N TYR A 308 1.39 -4.54 9.00
CA TYR A 308 1.08 -5.89 9.44
C TYR A 308 1.06 -5.95 10.98
N LYS A 309 0.51 -7.01 11.55
CA LYS A 309 0.50 -7.21 13.00
C LYS A 309 1.27 -8.47 13.38
N PRO A 310 2.37 -8.36 14.14
CA PRO A 310 3.01 -9.53 14.74
C PRO A 310 1.99 -10.29 15.59
N SER A 311 1.85 -11.61 15.37
CA SER A 311 0.83 -12.40 16.06
C SER A 311 0.83 -12.14 17.56
N ARG A 312 -0.35 -12.16 18.17
CA ARG A 312 -0.54 -12.02 19.63
C ARG A 312 0.20 -13.10 20.43
N THR A 313 0.53 -14.23 19.80
CA THR A 313 1.27 -15.35 20.39
C THR A 313 2.79 -15.14 20.42
N GLU A 314 3.28 -14.17 19.70
CA GLU A 314 4.72 -13.88 19.61
C GLU A 314 5.19 -13.00 20.77
N ASP A 315 6.43 -13.21 21.21
CA ASP A 315 7.17 -12.31 22.09
C ASP A 315 7.90 -11.22 21.29
N ILE A 316 8.81 -10.49 21.95
CA ILE A 316 9.56 -9.41 21.27
C ILE A 316 10.51 -9.93 20.19
N ASP A 317 11.11 -11.11 20.37
CA ASP A 317 11.96 -11.72 19.38
C ASP A 317 11.15 -12.11 18.13
N GLY A 318 9.91 -12.62 18.34
CA GLY A 318 8.96 -12.91 17.27
C GLY A 318 8.48 -11.67 16.51
N VAL A 319 8.41 -10.50 17.17
CA VAL A 319 8.15 -9.21 16.48
C VAL A 319 9.24 -8.93 15.45
N TRP A 320 10.50 -9.03 15.85
CA TRP A 320 11.62 -8.78 14.94
C TRP A 320 11.80 -9.84 13.87
N GLU A 321 11.50 -11.09 14.20
CA GLU A 321 11.49 -12.17 13.22
C GLU A 321 10.39 -11.95 12.16
N SER A 322 9.22 -11.47 12.54
CA SER A 322 8.16 -11.13 11.60
C SER A 322 8.51 -9.92 10.72
N ALA A 323 9.23 -8.92 11.25
CA ALA A 323 9.76 -7.82 10.46
C ALA A 323 10.75 -8.30 9.39
N LYS A 324 11.70 -9.17 9.76
CA LYS A 324 12.61 -9.83 8.81
C LYS A 324 11.83 -10.63 7.76
N ALA A 325 10.84 -11.40 8.19
CA ALA A 325 10.05 -12.25 7.29
C ALA A 325 9.33 -11.41 6.20
N ASN A 326 8.80 -10.24 6.53
CA ASN A 326 8.20 -9.33 5.56
C ASN A 326 9.21 -8.92 4.47
N MET A 327 10.37 -8.42 4.88
CA MET A 327 11.41 -7.98 3.95
C MET A 327 11.96 -9.13 3.11
N GLN A 328 12.25 -10.27 3.73
CA GLN A 328 12.78 -11.46 3.04
C GLN A 328 11.77 -12.03 2.05
N MET A 329 10.49 -12.05 2.41
CA MET A 329 9.44 -12.50 1.49
C MET A 329 9.36 -11.61 0.25
N TYR A 330 9.39 -10.29 0.43
CA TYR A 330 9.42 -9.36 -0.70
C TYR A 330 10.64 -9.61 -1.61
N LEU A 331 11.83 -9.72 -1.04
CA LEU A 331 13.07 -9.98 -1.79
C LEU A 331 13.04 -11.33 -2.52
N LEU A 332 12.53 -12.36 -1.86
CA LEU A 332 12.36 -13.69 -2.49
C LEU A 332 11.44 -13.58 -3.71
N LEU A 333 10.29 -12.92 -3.58
CA LEU A 333 9.35 -12.74 -4.69
C LEU A 333 9.93 -11.85 -5.80
N LYS A 334 10.72 -10.83 -5.45
CA LYS A 334 11.44 -9.97 -6.40
C LYS A 334 12.43 -10.76 -7.25
N GLU A 335 13.24 -11.64 -6.63
CA GLU A 335 14.15 -12.52 -7.39
C GLU A 335 13.37 -13.51 -8.27
N ARG A 336 12.26 -14.07 -7.79
CA ARG A 336 11.39 -14.92 -8.60
C ARG A 336 10.75 -14.18 -9.77
N ALA A 337 10.30 -12.94 -9.57
CA ALA A 337 9.77 -12.11 -10.64
C ALA A 337 10.83 -11.77 -11.70
N LYS A 338 12.06 -11.48 -11.27
CA LYS A 338 13.19 -11.27 -12.17
C LYS A 338 13.49 -12.49 -13.02
N ALA A 339 13.57 -13.68 -12.40
CA ALA A 339 13.79 -14.95 -13.11
C ALA A 339 12.63 -15.24 -14.09
N PHE A 340 11.38 -15.05 -13.67
CA PHE A 340 10.18 -15.17 -14.50
C PHE A 340 10.26 -14.29 -15.75
N ARG A 341 10.62 -13.02 -15.59
CA ARG A 341 10.75 -12.08 -16.72
C ARG A 341 11.92 -12.41 -17.65
N ALA A 342 12.97 -13.04 -17.16
CA ALA A 342 14.13 -13.42 -17.95
C ALA A 342 13.95 -14.72 -18.74
N ASP A 343 12.95 -15.55 -18.40
CA ASP A 343 12.70 -16.84 -19.04
C ASP A 343 12.15 -16.65 -20.47
N PRO A 344 12.84 -17.16 -21.53
CA PRO A 344 12.37 -17.06 -22.90
C PRO A 344 11.00 -17.72 -23.13
N GLU A 345 10.69 -18.83 -22.45
CA GLU A 345 9.40 -19.50 -22.58
C GLU A 345 8.27 -18.64 -22.01
N VAL A 346 8.53 -17.90 -20.92
CA VAL A 346 7.59 -16.91 -20.38
C VAL A 346 7.36 -15.78 -21.39
N GLN A 347 8.41 -15.25 -22.02
CA GLN A 347 8.29 -14.21 -23.02
C GLN A 347 7.46 -14.66 -24.24
N GLU A 348 7.67 -15.87 -24.71
CA GLU A 348 6.85 -16.45 -25.78
C GLU A 348 5.40 -16.70 -25.32
N ALA A 349 5.19 -17.14 -24.08
CA ALA A 349 3.85 -17.30 -23.52
C ALA A 349 3.11 -15.95 -23.38
N ILE A 350 3.78 -14.90 -22.90
CA ILE A 350 3.21 -13.53 -22.85
C ILE A 350 2.80 -13.08 -24.25
N LYS A 351 3.67 -13.28 -25.26
CA LYS A 351 3.37 -12.92 -26.63
C LYS A 351 2.18 -13.71 -27.19
N ALA A 352 2.08 -15.01 -26.86
CA ALA A 352 0.96 -15.85 -27.29
C ALA A 352 -0.39 -15.39 -26.70
N THR A 353 -0.40 -14.73 -25.55
CA THR A 353 -1.62 -14.12 -24.97
C THR A 353 -2.11 -12.90 -25.73
N ARG A 354 -1.31 -12.33 -26.63
CA ARG A 354 -1.61 -11.11 -27.39
C ARG A 354 -1.87 -9.87 -26.53
N GLN A 355 -1.44 -9.84 -25.28
CA GLN A 355 -1.62 -8.67 -24.40
C GLN A 355 -0.95 -7.40 -24.96
N HIS A 356 0.10 -7.53 -25.76
CA HIS A 356 0.73 -6.40 -26.43
C HIS A 356 -0.19 -5.67 -27.41
N GLU A 357 -1.26 -6.32 -27.89
CA GLU A 357 -2.26 -5.70 -28.77
C GLU A 357 -3.20 -4.78 -28.00
N LEU A 358 -3.29 -4.87 -26.65
CA LEU A 358 -4.09 -3.95 -25.85
C LEU A 358 -3.65 -2.48 -25.98
N ALA A 359 -2.39 -2.24 -26.28
CA ALA A 359 -1.86 -0.89 -26.51
C ALA A 359 -2.21 -0.31 -27.88
N GLN A 360 -2.74 -1.13 -28.80
CA GLN A 360 -3.13 -0.69 -30.13
C GLN A 360 -4.56 -0.12 -30.06
N PRO A 361 -4.81 1.07 -30.65
CA PRO A 361 -6.17 1.59 -30.70
C PRO A 361 -7.05 0.71 -31.61
N THR A 362 -8.28 0.51 -31.21
CA THR A 362 -9.29 -0.23 -32.02
C THR A 362 -9.62 0.50 -33.31
N LEU A 363 -9.68 1.83 -33.25
CA LEU A 363 -9.84 2.71 -34.42
C LEU A 363 -8.51 3.37 -34.77
N ALA A 364 -8.20 3.47 -36.04
CA ALA A 364 -7.06 4.26 -36.50
C ALA A 364 -7.25 5.74 -36.11
N LYS A 365 -6.14 6.48 -35.94
CA LYS A 365 -6.21 7.89 -35.56
C LYS A 365 -6.99 8.71 -36.62
N GLY A 366 -8.14 9.25 -36.17
CA GLY A 366 -9.02 10.05 -37.04
C GLY A 366 -9.99 9.25 -37.88
N GLU A 367 -10.04 7.94 -37.71
CA GLU A 367 -11.04 7.08 -38.34
C GLU A 367 -12.43 7.35 -37.74
N PRO A 368 -13.43 7.74 -38.57
CA PRO A 368 -14.80 7.92 -38.08
C PRO A 368 -15.45 6.58 -37.75
N THR A 369 -16.27 6.54 -36.67
CA THR A 369 -17.03 5.35 -36.35
C THR A 369 -17.97 4.87 -37.45
N ALA A 370 -18.41 5.78 -38.33
CA ALA A 370 -19.21 5.45 -39.52
C ALA A 370 -18.44 4.56 -40.50
N ASP A 371 -17.13 4.72 -40.63
CA ASP A 371 -16.30 3.90 -41.49
C ASP A 371 -16.20 2.46 -40.98
N LEU A 372 -16.12 2.28 -39.68
CA LEU A 372 -16.17 0.94 -39.06
C LEU A 372 -17.50 0.22 -39.33
N ILE A 373 -18.63 0.95 -39.33
CA ILE A 373 -19.94 0.39 -39.69
C ILE A 373 -19.98 -0.01 -41.15
N ALA A 374 -19.32 0.75 -42.02
CA ALA A 374 -19.26 0.49 -43.47
C ALA A 374 -18.21 -0.56 -43.87
N ASP A 375 -17.31 -0.94 -42.94
CA ASP A 375 -16.25 -1.93 -43.19
C ASP A 375 -16.83 -3.35 -43.22
N ALA A 376 -17.11 -3.88 -44.39
CA ALA A 376 -17.62 -5.24 -44.57
C ALA A 376 -16.67 -6.29 -44.00
N SER A 377 -15.34 -6.08 -44.02
CA SER A 377 -14.37 -7.03 -43.51
C SER A 377 -14.41 -7.15 -42.00
N ALA A 378 -14.79 -6.07 -41.29
CA ALA A 378 -14.94 -6.05 -39.85
C ALA A 378 -16.27 -6.64 -39.40
N TYR A 379 -17.28 -6.74 -40.23
CA TYR A 379 -18.63 -7.15 -39.87
C TYR A 379 -19.17 -8.31 -40.70
N GLU A 380 -19.23 -8.21 -42.05
CA GLU A 380 -19.84 -9.20 -42.92
C GLU A 380 -18.90 -10.37 -43.21
N ASP A 381 -17.60 -10.11 -43.35
CA ASP A 381 -16.58 -11.12 -43.65
C ASP A 381 -15.98 -11.74 -42.37
N PHE A 382 -16.30 -11.22 -41.16
CA PHE A 382 -15.85 -11.77 -39.92
C PHE A 382 -16.78 -12.87 -39.45
N GLU A 383 -16.28 -14.11 -39.48
CA GLU A 383 -17.01 -15.30 -38.99
C GLU A 383 -16.64 -15.61 -37.54
N PRO A 384 -17.39 -15.08 -36.53
CA PRO A 384 -17.01 -15.17 -35.11
C PRO A 384 -16.80 -16.61 -34.65
N GLN A 385 -17.64 -17.54 -35.11
CA GLN A 385 -17.57 -18.95 -34.71
C GLN A 385 -16.31 -19.65 -35.25
N GLU A 386 -15.92 -19.38 -36.48
CA GLU A 386 -14.70 -19.92 -37.08
C GLU A 386 -13.46 -19.31 -36.44
N TYR A 387 -13.50 -18.02 -36.15
CA TYR A 387 -12.44 -17.31 -35.48
C TYR A 387 -12.14 -17.90 -34.10
N TYR A 388 -13.16 -18.25 -33.31
CA TYR A 388 -12.98 -18.82 -31.96
C TYR A 388 -12.63 -20.30 -31.96
N ASN A 389 -13.09 -21.08 -32.90
CA ASN A 389 -12.91 -22.56 -32.91
C ASN A 389 -11.46 -23.03 -33.00
N GLY A 390 -10.52 -22.19 -33.44
CA GLY A 390 -9.12 -22.55 -33.62
C GLY A 390 -8.13 -21.71 -32.80
N LYS A 391 -8.59 -20.73 -32.00
CA LYS A 391 -7.73 -19.78 -31.33
C LYS A 391 -7.77 -19.92 -29.81
N GLY A 392 -6.64 -20.31 -29.22
CA GLY A 392 -6.39 -20.20 -27.78
C GLY A 392 -5.45 -19.05 -27.50
N PHE A 393 -5.56 -18.45 -26.33
CA PHE A 393 -4.69 -17.34 -25.89
C PHE A 393 -3.55 -17.79 -24.95
N GLY A 394 -3.45 -19.08 -24.62
CA GLY A 394 -2.36 -19.63 -23.83
C GLY A 394 -2.32 -19.17 -22.37
N PHE A 395 -3.38 -18.55 -21.83
CA PHE A 395 -3.41 -18.01 -20.47
C PHE A 395 -3.05 -19.05 -19.41
N VAL A 396 -3.54 -20.28 -19.54
CA VAL A 396 -3.25 -21.36 -18.58
C VAL A 396 -1.76 -21.71 -18.58
N ARG A 397 -1.09 -21.72 -19.75
CA ARG A 397 0.36 -21.98 -19.81
C ARG A 397 1.15 -20.88 -19.15
N LEU A 398 0.82 -19.61 -19.41
CA LEU A 398 1.49 -18.49 -18.77
C LEU A 398 1.30 -18.52 -17.24
N GLN A 399 0.10 -18.82 -16.77
CA GLN A 399 -0.20 -18.95 -15.36
C GLN A 399 0.58 -20.11 -14.71
N GLN A 400 0.73 -21.25 -15.43
CA GLN A 400 1.52 -22.38 -14.96
C GLN A 400 3.00 -22.03 -14.87
N LEU A 401 3.56 -21.31 -15.84
CA LEU A 401 4.94 -20.83 -15.80
C LEU A 401 5.18 -19.89 -14.61
N ALA A 402 4.26 -18.99 -14.35
CA ALA A 402 4.33 -18.12 -13.15
C ALA A 402 4.37 -18.95 -11.86
N THR A 403 3.55 -19.99 -11.76
CA THR A 403 3.55 -20.90 -10.61
C THR A 403 4.86 -21.69 -10.50
N GLU A 404 5.42 -22.19 -11.60
CA GLU A 404 6.69 -22.92 -11.63
C GLU A 404 7.84 -22.04 -11.14
N HIS A 405 7.91 -20.76 -11.56
CA HIS A 405 8.90 -19.80 -11.05
C HIS A 405 8.70 -19.49 -9.58
N LEU A 406 7.45 -19.22 -9.17
CA LEU A 406 7.13 -18.94 -7.77
C LEU A 406 7.57 -20.06 -6.83
N LEU A 407 7.33 -21.32 -7.22
CA LEU A 407 7.71 -22.50 -6.45
C LEU A 407 9.20 -22.90 -6.60
N GLY A 408 9.97 -22.21 -7.44
CA GLY A 408 11.37 -22.53 -7.68
C GLY A 408 11.60 -23.79 -8.47
N ALA A 409 10.61 -24.26 -9.22
CA ALA A 409 10.75 -25.36 -10.17
C ALA A 409 11.49 -24.93 -11.45
N ARG A 410 11.58 -23.62 -11.67
CA ARG A 410 12.38 -22.93 -12.69
C ARG A 410 13.23 -21.86 -12.03
N GLY A 411 14.41 -21.60 -12.54
CA GLY A 411 15.30 -20.58 -11.97
C GLY A 411 16.52 -20.38 -12.80
#